data_06812ae1421bd701aaa0445eb6cda8b2
#
_entry.id   06812ae1421bd701aaa0445eb6cda8b2
#
_cell.length_a   1.000
_cell.length_b   1.000
_cell.length_c   1.000
_cell.angle_alpha   90.00
_cell.angle_beta   90.00
_cell.angle_gamma   90.00
#
_symmetry.space_group_name_H-M   'P 1'
#
loop_
_entity.id
_entity.type
_entity.pdbx_description
1 polymer ?
#
loop_
_entity_poly.entity_id
_entity_poly.type
_entity_poly.pdbx_seq_one_letter_code
_entity_poly.pdbx_strand_id
1 'polypeptide(L)'
;KGVVNELLKMIPSYRSTPGHLLVCATNFVGDIDAAVLRPGRFDLVIPIGPPDLTARLALWEAALSRINQQGVDSEKVAKATEGYTPGDVELAAQRAATSAFDRIRDGIEPSYVSSDDIDVAIARTRASVTTEIRQRFGEEAERFARV
;
A
#
# COMPACT_ATOMS: atom_id res chain seq x y z
N LYS A 1 -27.83 -2.71 8.17
CA LYS A 1 -28.06 -2.06 9.49
C LYS A 1 -27.99 -3.06 10.67
N GLY A 2 -28.41 -4.34 10.53
CA GLY A 2 -28.39 -5.33 11.61
C GLY A 2 -26.98 -5.67 12.13
N VAL A 3 -26.03 -5.96 11.23
CA VAL A 3 -24.66 -6.42 11.59
C VAL A 3 -23.90 -5.34 12.36
N VAL A 4 -23.97 -4.09 11.91
CA VAL A 4 -23.28 -2.97 12.59
C VAL A 4 -23.83 -2.78 14.00
N ASN A 5 -25.15 -2.87 14.19
CA ASN A 5 -25.76 -2.75 15.51
C ASN A 5 -25.33 -3.89 16.46
N GLU A 6 -25.22 -5.11 15.96
CA GLU A 6 -24.72 -6.24 16.77
C GLU A 6 -23.24 -6.05 17.12
N LEU A 7 -22.41 -5.62 16.19
CA LEU A 7 -21.01 -5.27 16.45
C LEU A 7 -20.91 -4.20 17.55
N LEU A 8 -21.71 -3.14 17.45
CA LEU A 8 -21.73 -2.05 18.44
C LEU A 8 -22.13 -2.49 19.84
N LYS A 9 -22.92 -3.54 19.99
CA LYS A 9 -23.27 -4.14 21.29
C LYS A 9 -22.13 -5.02 21.85
N MET A 10 -21.36 -5.68 20.98
CA MET A 10 -20.30 -6.58 21.38
C MET A 10 -18.99 -5.87 21.79
N ILE A 11 -18.69 -4.72 21.20
CA ILE A 11 -17.42 -3.99 21.47
C ILE A 11 -17.20 -3.71 22.95
N PRO A 12 -18.17 -3.21 23.74
CA PRO A 12 -17.94 -2.95 25.17
C PRO A 12 -17.57 -4.19 25.97
N SER A 13 -18.20 -5.35 25.69
CA SER A 13 -17.89 -6.60 26.37
C SER A 13 -16.49 -7.13 26.04
N TYR A 14 -16.04 -6.96 24.79
CA TYR A 14 -14.67 -7.29 24.39
C TYR A 14 -13.62 -6.44 25.12
N ARG A 15 -13.88 -5.15 25.26
CA ARG A 15 -12.97 -4.23 25.94
C ARG A 15 -12.82 -4.51 27.45
N SER A 16 -13.88 -4.99 28.08
CA SER A 16 -13.84 -5.33 29.52
C SER A 16 -13.12 -6.65 29.79
N THR A 17 -12.78 -7.42 28.77
CA THR A 17 -12.06 -8.69 28.92
C THR A 17 -10.55 -8.48 28.83
N PRO A 18 -9.77 -8.72 29.91
CA PRO A 18 -8.32 -8.55 29.90
C PRO A 18 -7.63 -9.37 28.81
N GLY A 19 -6.60 -8.79 28.18
CA GLY A 19 -5.80 -9.47 27.15
C GLY A 19 -6.43 -9.49 25.76
N HIS A 20 -7.57 -8.82 25.52
CA HIS A 20 -8.20 -8.72 24.22
C HIS A 20 -7.93 -7.38 23.56
N LEU A 21 -7.56 -7.43 22.28
CA LEU A 21 -7.40 -6.27 21.41
C LEU A 21 -8.30 -6.47 20.18
N LEU A 22 -9.15 -5.47 19.91
CA LEU A 22 -9.97 -5.45 18.69
C LEU A 22 -9.36 -4.47 17.70
N VAL A 23 -8.97 -4.96 16.53
CA VAL A 23 -8.42 -4.16 15.42
C VAL A 23 -9.34 -4.29 14.22
N CYS A 24 -9.71 -3.16 13.63
CA CYS A 24 -10.45 -3.10 12.37
C CYS A 24 -9.67 -2.26 11.35
N ALA A 25 -9.80 -2.61 10.08
CA ALA A 25 -9.23 -1.85 8.98
C ALA A 25 -10.33 -1.44 7.99
N THR A 26 -10.20 -0.26 7.42
CA THR A 26 -11.10 0.25 6.38
C THR A 26 -10.32 1.13 5.41
N ASN A 27 -10.76 1.18 4.16
CA ASN A 27 -10.21 2.13 3.18
C ASN A 27 -10.83 3.52 3.31
N PHE A 28 -12.01 3.64 3.94
CA PHE A 28 -12.74 4.90 4.07
C PHE A 28 -13.37 5.00 5.46
N VAL A 29 -12.69 5.73 6.34
CA VAL A 29 -13.19 5.92 7.71
C VAL A 29 -14.44 6.79 7.76
N GLY A 30 -14.58 7.72 6.82
CA GLY A 30 -15.75 8.60 6.70
C GLY A 30 -17.05 7.88 6.35
N ASP A 31 -16.98 6.68 5.76
CA ASP A 31 -18.14 5.87 5.40
C ASP A 31 -18.62 4.96 6.56
N ILE A 32 -17.85 4.90 7.66
CA ILE A 32 -18.23 4.14 8.85
C ILE A 32 -19.30 4.91 9.63
N ASP A 33 -20.26 4.17 10.19
CA ASP A 33 -21.24 4.75 11.14
C ASP A 33 -20.50 5.48 12.27
N ALA A 34 -20.78 6.77 12.44
CA ALA A 34 -20.14 7.61 13.45
C ALA A 34 -20.26 7.04 14.88
N ALA A 35 -21.26 6.18 15.14
CA ALA A 35 -21.38 5.48 16.40
C ALA A 35 -20.20 4.54 16.69
N VAL A 36 -19.56 3.97 15.67
CA VAL A 36 -18.38 3.10 15.81
C VAL A 36 -17.19 3.87 16.34
N LEU A 37 -17.04 5.12 15.93
CA LEU A 37 -15.93 6.02 16.26
C LEU A 37 -16.15 6.80 17.58
N ARG A 38 -17.24 6.55 18.32
CA ARG A 38 -17.47 7.22 19.61
C ARG A 38 -16.50 6.72 20.68
N PRO A 39 -16.11 7.59 21.65
CA PRO A 39 -15.31 7.18 22.79
C PRO A 39 -15.87 5.94 23.47
N GLY A 40 -14.99 5.04 23.89
CA GLY A 40 -15.37 3.77 24.48
C GLY A 40 -15.58 2.62 23.47
N ARG A 41 -15.34 2.86 22.17
CA ARG A 41 -15.41 1.86 21.10
C ARG A 41 -14.05 1.75 20.40
N PHE A 42 -13.85 2.42 19.27
CA PHE A 42 -12.55 2.56 18.64
C PHE A 42 -11.95 3.91 19.04
N ASP A 43 -11.16 3.92 20.09
CA ASP A 43 -10.57 5.15 20.64
C ASP A 43 -9.32 5.56 19.87
N LEU A 44 -8.60 4.60 19.29
CA LEU A 44 -7.42 4.82 18.48
C LEU A 44 -7.79 4.68 17.01
N VAL A 45 -7.46 5.68 16.20
CA VAL A 45 -7.65 5.70 14.75
C VAL A 45 -6.33 6.09 14.12
N ILE A 46 -5.66 5.12 13.51
CA ILE A 46 -4.33 5.30 12.91
C ILE A 46 -4.50 5.41 11.39
N PRO A 47 -4.28 6.59 10.79
CA PRO A 47 -4.27 6.74 9.34
C PRO A 47 -2.99 6.13 8.76
N ILE A 48 -3.14 5.22 7.79
CA ILE A 48 -2.03 4.65 7.03
C ILE A 48 -2.16 5.16 5.60
N GLY A 49 -1.35 6.16 5.28
CA GLY A 49 -1.36 6.82 3.98
C GLY A 49 -0.58 6.10 2.89
N PRO A 50 -0.63 6.66 1.68
CA PRO A 50 0.24 6.21 0.59
C PRO A 50 1.72 6.32 1.03
N PRO A 51 2.59 5.42 0.53
CA PRO A 51 4.00 5.45 0.88
C PRO A 51 4.66 6.77 0.43
N ASP A 52 5.42 7.38 1.32
CA ASP A 52 6.33 8.48 1.00
C ASP A 52 7.55 7.98 0.20
N LEU A 53 8.46 8.87 -0.16
CA LEU A 53 9.65 8.50 -0.94
C LEU A 53 10.50 7.45 -0.22
N THR A 54 10.69 7.57 1.09
CA THR A 54 11.51 6.65 1.89
C THR A 54 10.87 5.27 1.94
N ALA A 55 9.56 5.20 2.17
CA ALA A 55 8.82 3.95 2.14
C ALA A 55 8.83 3.31 0.74
N ARG A 56 8.68 4.11 -0.34
CA ARG A 56 8.78 3.59 -1.71
C ARG A 56 10.16 3.05 -2.03
N LEU A 57 11.22 3.72 -1.55
CA LEU A 57 12.59 3.22 -1.70
C LEU A 57 12.72 1.83 -1.06
N ALA A 58 12.31 1.67 0.19
CA ALA A 58 12.35 0.39 0.88
C ALA A 58 11.51 -0.71 0.17
N LEU A 59 10.34 -0.33 -0.38
CA LEU A 59 9.50 -1.25 -1.16
C LEU A 59 10.21 -1.71 -2.44
N TRP A 60 10.87 -0.79 -3.17
CA TRP A 60 11.62 -1.14 -4.38
C TRP A 60 12.85 -1.98 -4.05
N GLU A 61 13.61 -1.66 -3.00
CA GLU A 61 14.74 -2.49 -2.55
C GLU A 61 14.28 -3.92 -2.22
N ALA A 62 13.17 -4.05 -1.49
CA ALA A 62 12.60 -5.35 -1.16
C ALA A 62 12.11 -6.12 -2.41
N ALA A 63 11.48 -5.46 -3.38
CA ALA A 63 11.03 -6.09 -4.62
C ALA A 63 12.22 -6.52 -5.51
N LEU A 64 13.20 -5.64 -5.68
CA LEU A 64 14.39 -5.89 -6.50
C LEU A 64 15.29 -6.97 -5.91
N SER A 65 15.34 -7.14 -4.58
CA SER A 65 16.11 -8.20 -3.93
C SER A 65 15.61 -9.61 -4.24
N ARG A 66 14.36 -9.75 -4.72
CA ARG A 66 13.72 -11.04 -5.04
C ARG A 66 13.91 -11.47 -6.49
N ILE A 67 14.46 -10.61 -7.34
CA ILE A 67 14.66 -10.86 -8.77
C ILE A 67 16.13 -10.76 -9.12
N ASN A 68 16.56 -11.51 -10.15
CA ASN A 68 17.91 -11.40 -10.69
C ASN A 68 18.03 -10.11 -11.51
N GLN A 69 18.52 -9.04 -10.90
CA GLN A 69 18.69 -7.73 -11.53
C GLN A 69 20.13 -7.23 -11.43
N GLN A 70 20.53 -6.37 -12.36
CA GLN A 70 21.83 -5.69 -12.33
C GLN A 70 21.68 -4.21 -12.76
N GLY A 71 22.33 -3.33 -12.00
CA GLY A 71 22.45 -1.91 -12.33
C GLY A 71 21.17 -1.10 -12.13
N VAL A 72 20.15 -1.64 -11.48
CA VAL A 72 18.91 -0.89 -11.17
C VAL A 72 19.15 0.03 -9.97
N ASP A 73 18.96 1.33 -10.18
CA ASP A 73 19.04 2.34 -9.15
C ASP A 73 17.67 2.48 -8.44
N SER A 74 17.56 1.90 -7.24
CA SER A 74 16.34 1.90 -6.44
C SER A 74 15.85 3.31 -6.08
N GLU A 75 16.78 4.26 -5.88
CA GLU A 75 16.42 5.66 -5.55
C GLU A 75 15.80 6.36 -6.75
N LYS A 76 16.39 6.21 -7.95
CA LYS A 76 15.82 6.71 -9.20
C LYS A 76 14.43 6.15 -9.43
N VAL A 77 14.27 4.85 -9.25
CA VAL A 77 12.99 4.14 -9.43
C VAL A 77 11.94 4.62 -8.42
N ALA A 78 12.31 4.78 -7.15
CA ALA A 78 11.41 5.30 -6.12
C ALA A 78 10.94 6.73 -6.39
N LYS A 79 11.82 7.58 -6.94
CA LYS A 79 11.46 8.95 -7.38
C LYS A 79 10.51 8.95 -8.56
N ALA A 80 10.69 8.04 -9.52
CA ALA A 80 9.86 7.94 -10.73
C ALA A 80 8.46 7.36 -10.47
N THR A 81 8.24 6.74 -9.31
CA THR A 81 7.00 6.01 -8.98
C THR A 81 6.17 6.70 -7.89
N GLU A 82 6.07 8.03 -7.97
CA GLU A 82 5.16 8.76 -7.07
C GLU A 82 3.71 8.29 -7.25
N GLY A 83 3.02 8.08 -6.12
CA GLY A 83 1.65 7.58 -6.11
C GLY A 83 1.53 6.05 -6.22
N TYR A 84 2.64 5.32 -6.28
CA TYR A 84 2.60 3.86 -6.23
C TYR A 84 2.28 3.37 -4.82
N THR A 85 1.40 2.38 -4.76
CA THR A 85 1.17 1.55 -3.58
C THR A 85 2.16 0.38 -3.54
N PRO A 86 2.25 -0.37 -2.42
CA PRO A 86 3.02 -1.63 -2.39
C PRO A 86 2.63 -2.60 -3.51
N GLY A 87 1.32 -2.68 -3.83
CA GLY A 87 0.84 -3.52 -4.93
C GLY A 87 1.28 -3.05 -6.31
N ASP A 88 1.39 -1.73 -6.54
CA ASP A 88 1.88 -1.19 -7.81
C ASP A 88 3.37 -1.48 -8.00
N VAL A 89 4.16 -1.37 -6.92
CA VAL A 89 5.60 -1.72 -6.94
C VAL A 89 5.79 -3.19 -7.27
N GLU A 90 5.06 -4.08 -6.59
CA GLU A 90 5.14 -5.53 -6.84
C GLU A 90 4.74 -5.87 -8.29
N LEU A 91 3.66 -5.27 -8.79
CA LEU A 91 3.20 -5.45 -10.17
C LEU A 91 4.24 -4.99 -11.19
N ALA A 92 4.86 -3.83 -10.97
CA ALA A 92 5.88 -3.31 -11.88
C ALA A 92 7.14 -4.20 -11.86
N ALA A 93 7.60 -4.63 -10.70
CA ALA A 93 8.74 -5.55 -10.57
C ALA A 93 8.46 -6.89 -11.25
N GLN A 94 7.25 -7.44 -11.08
CA GLN A 94 6.84 -8.69 -11.73
C GLN A 94 6.78 -8.55 -13.26
N ARG A 95 6.29 -7.43 -13.78
CA ARG A 95 6.27 -7.15 -15.23
C ARG A 95 7.67 -7.08 -15.80
N ALA A 96 8.61 -6.40 -15.12
CA ALA A 96 10.00 -6.34 -15.54
C ALA A 96 10.64 -7.72 -15.56
N ALA A 97 10.41 -8.53 -14.52
CA ALA A 97 10.91 -9.90 -14.44
C ALA A 97 10.33 -10.79 -15.56
N THR A 98 9.02 -10.65 -15.86
CA THR A 98 8.38 -11.39 -16.95
C THR A 98 8.95 -11.00 -18.31
N SER A 99 9.15 -9.69 -18.56
CA SER A 99 9.77 -9.21 -19.81
C SER A 99 11.20 -9.75 -19.99
N ALA A 100 12.00 -9.71 -18.93
CA ALA A 100 13.35 -10.27 -18.95
C ALA A 100 13.33 -11.79 -19.18
N PHE A 101 12.42 -12.52 -18.55
CA PHE A 101 12.26 -13.96 -18.74
C PHE A 101 11.93 -14.32 -20.19
N ASP A 102 10.99 -13.61 -20.82
CA ASP A 102 10.63 -13.83 -22.23
C ASP A 102 11.85 -13.58 -23.14
N ARG A 103 12.60 -12.51 -22.90
CA ARG A 103 13.83 -12.20 -23.63
C ARG A 103 14.89 -13.31 -23.48
N ILE A 104 15.12 -13.79 -22.25
CA ILE A 104 16.09 -14.86 -21.96
C ILE A 104 15.67 -16.15 -22.61
N ARG A 105 14.40 -16.52 -22.58
CA ARG A 105 13.86 -17.71 -23.25
C ARG A 105 14.13 -17.68 -24.76
N ASP A 106 14.09 -16.50 -25.37
CA ASP A 106 14.35 -16.31 -26.78
C ASP A 106 15.87 -16.18 -27.11
N GLY A 107 16.74 -16.40 -26.10
CA GLY A 107 18.20 -16.39 -26.25
C GLY A 107 18.81 -15.00 -26.42
N ILE A 108 18.10 -13.95 -26.01
CA ILE A 108 18.53 -12.56 -26.15
C ILE A 108 19.12 -12.06 -24.81
N GLU A 109 20.31 -11.51 -24.85
CA GLU A 109 20.96 -10.89 -23.68
C GLU A 109 20.36 -9.48 -23.37
N PRO A 110 20.45 -9.03 -22.11
CA PRO A 110 21.09 -9.66 -20.96
C PRO A 110 20.23 -10.72 -20.26
N SER A 111 20.87 -11.64 -19.54
CA SER A 111 20.25 -12.74 -18.78
C SER A 111 19.79 -12.31 -17.35
N TYR A 112 19.50 -11.03 -17.16
CA TYR A 112 19.02 -10.45 -15.93
C TYR A 112 18.01 -9.31 -16.21
N VAL A 113 17.30 -8.85 -15.21
CA VAL A 113 16.43 -7.67 -15.29
C VAL A 113 17.31 -6.41 -15.31
N SER A 114 17.24 -5.65 -16.39
CA SER A 114 17.97 -4.39 -16.58
C SER A 114 17.17 -3.18 -16.12
N SER A 115 17.83 -2.02 -16.05
CA SER A 115 17.13 -0.74 -15.80
C SER A 115 16.06 -0.44 -16.84
N ASP A 116 16.31 -0.80 -18.13
CA ASP A 116 15.34 -0.58 -19.21
C ASP A 116 14.07 -1.42 -19.02
N ASP A 117 14.19 -2.66 -18.52
CA ASP A 117 13.02 -3.50 -18.21
C ASP A 117 12.17 -2.87 -17.11
N ILE A 118 12.79 -2.27 -16.10
CA ILE A 118 12.11 -1.55 -15.02
C ILE A 118 11.45 -0.28 -15.57
N ASP A 119 12.15 0.53 -16.37
CA ASP A 119 11.62 1.78 -16.93
C ASP A 119 10.39 1.48 -17.82
N VAL A 120 10.43 0.42 -18.64
CA VAL A 120 9.28 -0.03 -19.45
C VAL A 120 8.14 -0.52 -18.57
N ALA A 121 8.43 -1.27 -17.52
CA ALA A 121 7.40 -1.78 -16.59
C ALA A 121 6.70 -0.64 -15.85
N ILE A 122 7.45 0.37 -15.40
CA ILE A 122 6.92 1.59 -14.76
C ILE A 122 6.00 2.34 -15.74
N ALA A 123 6.44 2.55 -16.97
CA ALA A 123 5.64 3.25 -17.98
C ALA A 123 4.29 2.55 -18.27
N ARG A 124 4.21 1.24 -18.06
CA ARG A 124 3.01 0.42 -18.26
C ARG A 124 2.20 0.21 -16.98
N THR A 125 2.69 0.65 -15.83
CA THR A 125 1.99 0.49 -14.54
C THR A 125 1.46 1.84 -14.09
N ARG A 126 0.14 1.96 -14.04
CA ARG A 126 -0.51 3.18 -13.59
C ARG A 126 -0.45 3.25 -12.05
N ALA A 127 -0.10 4.40 -11.52
CA ALA A 127 -0.19 4.67 -10.08
C ALA A 127 -1.63 4.53 -9.58
N SER A 128 -1.83 3.79 -8.51
CA SER A 128 -3.16 3.59 -7.89
C SER A 128 -3.61 4.80 -7.08
N VAL A 129 -2.66 5.59 -6.56
CA VAL A 129 -2.98 6.78 -5.76
C VAL A 129 -3.02 8.00 -6.65
N THR A 130 -4.23 8.47 -6.94
CA THR A 130 -4.46 9.75 -7.64
C THR A 130 -4.36 10.93 -6.67
N THR A 131 -4.32 12.15 -7.23
CA THR A 131 -4.34 13.39 -6.43
C THR A 131 -5.60 13.46 -5.57
N GLU A 132 -6.75 13.05 -6.11
CA GLU A 132 -8.04 13.04 -5.41
C GLU A 132 -8.03 12.06 -4.22
N ILE A 133 -7.46 10.86 -4.41
CA ILE A 133 -7.32 9.87 -3.34
C ILE A 133 -6.41 10.41 -2.23
N ARG A 134 -5.30 11.05 -2.60
CA ARG A 134 -4.37 11.65 -1.64
C ARG A 134 -5.02 12.79 -0.85
N GLN A 135 -5.76 13.67 -1.53
CA GLN A 135 -6.48 14.76 -0.89
C GLN A 135 -7.54 14.23 0.09
N ARG A 136 -8.39 13.30 -0.36
CA ARG A 136 -9.41 12.68 0.49
C ARG A 136 -8.78 12.01 1.72
N PHE A 137 -7.67 11.29 1.55
CA PHE A 137 -6.95 10.69 2.67
C PHE A 137 -6.48 11.75 3.67
N GLY A 138 -5.92 12.88 3.20
CA GLY A 138 -5.49 13.99 4.07
C GLY A 138 -6.64 14.56 4.88
N GLU A 139 -7.76 14.85 4.23
CA GLU A 139 -8.97 15.38 4.89
C GLU A 139 -9.54 14.40 5.94
N GLU A 140 -9.58 13.09 5.62
CA GLU A 140 -10.03 12.07 6.56
C GLU A 140 -9.03 11.88 7.72
N ALA A 141 -7.73 11.92 7.45
CA ALA A 141 -6.70 11.84 8.48
C ALA A 141 -6.80 13.01 9.48
N GLU A 142 -6.91 14.25 9.00
CA GLU A 142 -7.10 15.43 9.84
C GLU A 142 -8.37 15.34 10.71
N ARG A 143 -9.44 14.83 10.14
CA ARG A 143 -10.75 14.76 10.81
C ARG A 143 -10.85 13.63 11.84
N PHE A 144 -10.26 12.47 11.57
CA PHE A 144 -10.53 11.24 12.30
C PHE A 144 -9.32 10.67 13.04
N ALA A 145 -8.06 11.07 12.73
CA ALA A 145 -6.89 10.56 13.42
C ALA A 145 -6.97 10.82 14.92
N ARG A 146 -6.66 9.78 15.69
CA ARG A 146 -6.57 9.80 17.15
C ARG A 146 -5.43 8.88 17.55
N VAL A 147 -4.24 9.44 17.68
CA VAL A 147 -2.97 8.76 18.02
C VAL A 147 -2.41 9.30 19.30
#